data_44384e94324b541513db7518c92006dc
#
_entry.id   44384e94324b541513db7518c92006dc
#
_cell.length_a   1.000
_cell.length_b   1.000
_cell.length_c   1.000
_cell.angle_alpha   90.00
_cell.angle_beta   90.00
_cell.angle_gamma   90.00
#
_symmetry.space_group_name_H-M   'P 1'
#
loop_
_entity.id
_entity.type
_entity.pdbx_description
1 polymer ?
#
loop_
_entity_poly.entity_id
_entity_poly.type
_entity_poly.pdbx_seq_one_letter_code
_entity_poly.pdbx_strand_id
1 'polypeptide(L)'
;MVKSDGFVIGRRGALRVLGGMAAGLGVGASVQAQTTGGGGLGSSALQAVGRLFSRPQGNLLIVGGGDTPLSVQQRFVALAGGPENARIAVLPMASSQSDEEAQEVVRDLEGLGARAQVVEIRPTDVNSTAVAQTLEKFSGFWFSGGDQSRLSSLLVGTRALQAIEARYQAGAVVGGTSAGASVMSRLMLTGKWRTPRNSDEEEQVNIARGMKELAPGFGFFKGAIVDQHFMHRARYNRLISAVLDHPQLIGVGIDEETALLVRADGQWEVLGNYYVKIFDARRAQIVDDRGPMAKAADIRMHVLPEGGLFDPRRRRVEFQEVNIP
;
A
#
# COMPACT_ATOMS: atom_id res chain seq x y z
N MET A 1 53.64 19.24 14.02
CA MET A 1 54.56 18.41 13.20
C MET A 1 54.01 16.98 13.18
N VAL A 2 53.47 16.55 12.12
CA VAL A 2 53.42 15.29 11.45
C VAL A 2 52.18 15.27 10.52
N LYS A 3 52.47 15.33 9.31
CA LYS A 3 52.09 15.04 7.98
C LYS A 3 50.73 14.36 7.72
N SER A 4 50.05 15.01 6.78
CA SER A 4 49.02 14.52 5.87
C SER A 4 49.47 13.34 5.01
N ASP A 5 48.58 12.37 4.78
CA ASP A 5 48.65 11.58 3.56
C ASP A 5 47.26 11.51 2.93
N GLY A 6 47.20 12.06 1.74
CA GLY A 6 46.04 12.08 0.89
C GLY A 6 45.85 10.76 0.14
N PHE A 7 44.59 10.41 -0.08
CA PHE A 7 44.23 9.34 -1.02
C PHE A 7 43.36 9.92 -2.14
N VAL A 8 43.93 9.97 -3.31
CA VAL A 8 43.26 10.33 -4.58
C VAL A 8 42.65 9.06 -5.15
N ILE A 9 41.35 9.01 -5.34
CA ILE A 9 40.73 8.00 -6.17
C ILE A 9 40.13 8.63 -7.41
N GLY A 10 40.59 8.12 -8.54
CA GLY A 10 40.36 8.59 -9.87
C GLY A 10 38.93 8.42 -10.40
N ARG A 11 38.62 9.35 -11.26
CA ARG A 11 37.45 9.36 -12.16
C ARG A 11 37.52 8.21 -13.16
N ARG A 12 36.35 7.57 -13.46
CA ARG A 12 35.81 7.30 -14.80
C ARG A 12 34.67 6.31 -14.76
N GLY A 13 33.55 6.68 -15.41
CA GLY A 13 32.44 5.78 -15.70
C GLY A 13 31.08 6.49 -15.80
N ALA A 14 30.99 7.58 -16.60
CA ALA A 14 29.71 8.19 -16.93
C ALA A 14 29.08 7.45 -18.11
N LEU A 15 27.97 6.76 -17.87
CA LEU A 15 27.10 6.27 -18.93
C LEU A 15 26.15 7.40 -19.36
N ARG A 16 26.40 8.00 -20.52
CA ARG A 16 25.51 8.98 -21.16
C ARG A 16 24.40 8.22 -21.88
N VAL A 17 23.15 8.41 -21.47
CA VAL A 17 22.00 8.13 -22.29
C VAL A 17 21.62 9.41 -23.01
N LEU A 18 21.79 9.44 -24.30
CA LEU A 18 21.35 10.52 -25.19
C LEU A 18 19.85 10.41 -25.40
N GLY A 19 19.12 11.42 -24.97
CA GLY A 19 17.74 11.65 -25.34
C GLY A 19 17.66 12.25 -26.73
N GLY A 20 16.98 11.59 -27.65
CA GLY A 20 16.58 12.12 -28.94
C GLY A 20 15.09 12.42 -28.97
N MET A 21 14.73 13.70 -29.10
CA MET A 21 13.42 14.14 -29.55
C MET A 21 13.26 13.80 -31.04
N ALA A 22 12.15 13.21 -31.42
CA ALA A 22 11.67 13.24 -32.81
C ALA A 22 10.15 13.38 -32.81
N ALA A 23 9.71 14.47 -33.42
CA ALA A 23 8.33 14.76 -33.76
C ALA A 23 7.90 13.94 -34.99
N GLY A 24 6.63 13.61 -35.00
CA GLY A 24 5.71 13.03 -35.92
C GLY A 24 6.09 12.77 -37.37
N LEU A 25 5.58 11.66 -37.88
CA LEU A 25 4.80 11.49 -39.10
C LEU A 25 4.60 9.98 -39.30
N GLY A 26 3.37 9.55 -39.56
CA GLY A 26 3.03 8.17 -39.79
C GLY A 26 3.52 7.68 -41.14
N VAL A 27 4.10 6.52 -41.14
CA VAL A 27 4.12 5.58 -42.30
C VAL A 27 4.30 4.17 -41.70
N GLY A 28 3.41 3.27 -42.06
CA GLY A 28 3.54 1.86 -41.71
C GLY A 28 4.74 1.23 -42.40
N ALA A 29 5.62 0.68 -41.60
CA ALA A 29 6.70 -0.18 -42.06
C ALA A 29 6.66 -1.49 -41.27
N SER A 30 6.30 -2.56 -41.96
CA SER A 30 6.48 -3.94 -41.53
C SER A 30 7.99 -4.23 -41.42
N VAL A 31 8.47 -4.36 -40.20
CA VAL A 31 9.84 -4.83 -39.94
C VAL A 31 9.82 -6.36 -39.92
N GLN A 32 10.31 -6.98 -40.97
CA GLN A 32 10.73 -8.38 -40.96
C GLN A 32 12.06 -8.47 -40.21
N ALA A 33 12.04 -9.01 -39.02
CA ALA A 33 13.26 -9.31 -38.28
C ALA A 33 13.87 -10.61 -38.83
N GLN A 34 15.02 -10.52 -39.49
CA GLN A 34 15.89 -11.65 -39.78
C GLN A 34 16.61 -12.05 -38.46
N THR A 35 16.35 -13.25 -37.99
CA THR A 35 17.01 -13.85 -36.84
C THR A 35 18.38 -14.38 -37.22
N THR A 36 19.44 -13.67 -36.82
CA THR A 36 20.77 -14.26 -36.66
C THR A 36 20.99 -14.53 -35.17
N GLY A 37 21.44 -15.75 -34.86
CA GLY A 37 21.48 -16.34 -33.50
C GLY A 37 22.14 -15.48 -32.43
N GLY A 38 21.35 -15.14 -31.45
CA GLY A 38 21.76 -14.56 -30.17
C GLY A 38 20.60 -14.75 -29.20
N GLY A 39 20.86 -15.36 -28.03
CA GLY A 39 19.85 -15.81 -27.05
C GLY A 39 18.87 -14.71 -26.66
N GLY A 40 17.76 -14.65 -27.37
CA GLY A 40 16.62 -13.81 -27.01
C GLY A 40 15.98 -14.33 -25.72
N LEU A 41 15.72 -13.46 -24.76
CA LEU A 41 14.88 -13.77 -23.61
C LEU A 41 13.61 -14.44 -24.11
N GLY A 42 13.32 -15.65 -23.65
CA GLY A 42 12.15 -16.40 -24.07
C GLY A 42 10.86 -15.62 -23.81
N SER A 43 9.80 -15.92 -24.56
CA SER A 43 8.51 -15.22 -24.49
C SER A 43 7.96 -15.10 -23.06
N SER A 44 8.30 -16.05 -22.19
CA SER A 44 7.98 -16.03 -20.76
C SER A 44 8.69 -14.90 -19.97
N ALA A 45 9.94 -14.60 -20.32
CA ALA A 45 10.69 -13.52 -19.67
C ALA A 45 10.18 -12.13 -20.13
N LEU A 46 9.83 -11.98 -21.40
CA LEU A 46 9.22 -10.75 -21.93
C LEU A 46 7.82 -10.53 -21.35
N GLN A 47 7.04 -11.59 -21.16
CA GLN A 47 5.75 -11.52 -20.47
C GLN A 47 5.93 -11.17 -18.99
N ALA A 48 6.94 -11.71 -18.29
CA ALA A 48 7.24 -11.38 -16.90
C ALA A 48 7.66 -9.90 -16.76
N VAL A 49 8.48 -9.38 -17.67
CA VAL A 49 8.87 -7.97 -17.70
C VAL A 49 7.66 -7.08 -17.99
N GLY A 50 6.80 -7.46 -18.94
CA GLY A 50 5.57 -6.72 -19.25
C GLY A 50 4.62 -6.63 -18.05
N ARG A 51 4.51 -7.70 -17.23
CA ARG A 51 3.70 -7.70 -15.99
C ARG A 51 4.25 -6.79 -14.92
N LEU A 52 5.57 -6.58 -14.84
CA LEU A 52 6.19 -5.66 -13.87
C LEU A 52 5.81 -4.19 -14.10
N PHE A 53 5.43 -3.83 -15.31
CA PHE A 53 5.05 -2.46 -15.69
C PHE A 53 3.55 -2.30 -15.97
N SER A 54 2.76 -3.37 -15.96
CA SER A 54 1.30 -3.29 -16.07
C SER A 54 0.69 -2.84 -14.74
N ARG A 55 -0.42 -2.09 -14.82
CA ARG A 55 -1.20 -1.81 -13.63
C ARG A 55 -1.84 -3.10 -13.14
N PRO A 56 -1.97 -3.27 -11.81
CA PRO A 56 -2.77 -4.35 -11.28
C PRO A 56 -4.21 -4.22 -11.77
N GLN A 57 -4.83 -5.35 -12.07
CA GLN A 57 -6.25 -5.41 -12.40
C GLN A 57 -7.13 -5.54 -11.14
N GLY A 58 -6.51 -5.84 -10.01
CA GLY A 58 -7.18 -5.94 -8.72
C GLY A 58 -7.35 -4.58 -8.03
N ASN A 59 -8.19 -4.59 -7.01
CA ASN A 59 -8.48 -3.43 -6.19
C ASN A 59 -7.90 -3.62 -4.78
N LEU A 60 -7.61 -2.51 -4.06
CA LEU A 60 -7.27 -2.55 -2.65
C LEU A 60 -8.42 -1.95 -1.85
N LEU A 61 -8.83 -2.60 -0.76
CA LEU A 61 -9.80 -2.07 0.18
C LEU A 61 -9.15 -1.94 1.56
N ILE A 62 -8.76 -0.73 1.92
CA ILE A 62 -7.91 -0.42 3.07
C ILE A 62 -8.78 0.19 4.16
N VAL A 63 -9.04 -0.54 5.26
CA VAL A 63 -9.95 -0.13 6.33
C VAL A 63 -9.17 0.41 7.53
N GLY A 64 -9.60 1.56 8.05
CA GLY A 64 -8.88 2.26 9.13
C GLY A 64 -8.96 1.60 10.49
N GLY A 65 -9.79 0.58 10.67
CA GLY A 65 -10.00 -0.11 11.95
C GLY A 65 -11.42 0.12 12.47
N GLY A 66 -11.68 -0.30 13.70
CA GLY A 66 -13.03 -0.37 14.26
C GLY A 66 -13.87 -1.43 13.56
N ASP A 67 -15.18 -1.36 13.71
CA ASP A 67 -16.10 -2.22 13.00
C ASP A 67 -16.07 -1.91 11.49
N THR A 68 -16.08 -2.94 10.66
CA THR A 68 -16.13 -2.74 9.22
C THR A 68 -17.59 -2.57 8.79
N PRO A 69 -18.01 -1.38 8.27
CA PRO A 69 -19.39 -1.15 7.89
C PRO A 69 -19.88 -2.17 6.85
N LEU A 70 -21.17 -2.54 6.95
CA LEU A 70 -21.78 -3.49 6.05
C LEU A 70 -21.59 -3.12 4.55
N SER A 71 -21.72 -1.84 4.21
CA SER A 71 -21.49 -1.35 2.85
C SER A 71 -20.07 -1.62 2.34
N VAL A 72 -19.07 -1.52 3.23
CA VAL A 72 -17.66 -1.82 2.93
C VAL A 72 -17.45 -3.31 2.73
N GLN A 73 -18.03 -4.15 3.59
CA GLN A 73 -18.01 -5.62 3.45
C GLN A 73 -18.67 -6.07 2.14
N GLN A 74 -19.86 -5.54 1.84
CA GLN A 74 -20.55 -5.79 0.57
C GLN A 74 -19.72 -5.40 -0.65
N ARG A 75 -19.03 -4.25 -0.57
CA ARG A 75 -18.14 -3.80 -1.62
C ARG A 75 -16.96 -4.75 -1.80
N PHE A 76 -16.38 -5.26 -0.71
CA PHE A 76 -15.30 -6.25 -0.76
C PHE A 76 -15.75 -7.55 -1.44
N VAL A 77 -16.91 -8.10 -1.05
CA VAL A 77 -17.48 -9.31 -1.67
C VAL A 77 -17.76 -9.08 -3.16
N ALA A 78 -18.33 -7.93 -3.53
CA ALA A 78 -18.58 -7.57 -4.93
C ALA A 78 -17.29 -7.55 -5.75
N LEU A 79 -16.22 -6.96 -5.22
CA LEU A 79 -14.90 -6.90 -5.86
C LEU A 79 -14.19 -8.26 -5.92
N ALA A 80 -14.53 -9.18 -5.01
CA ALA A 80 -14.02 -10.55 -5.01
C ALA A 80 -14.74 -11.47 -6.03
N GLY A 81 -15.71 -10.98 -6.77
CA GLY A 81 -16.45 -11.74 -7.78
C GLY A 81 -17.95 -11.84 -7.50
N GLY A 82 -18.43 -11.20 -6.43
CA GLY A 82 -19.82 -11.17 -6.00
C GLY A 82 -20.25 -12.41 -5.23
N PRO A 83 -21.49 -12.39 -4.69
CA PRO A 83 -22.08 -13.54 -4.01
C PRO A 83 -21.93 -14.82 -4.84
N GLU A 84 -21.75 -15.97 -4.17
CA GLU A 84 -21.56 -17.31 -4.73
C GLU A 84 -20.22 -17.53 -5.47
N ASN A 85 -19.62 -16.50 -6.07
CA ASN A 85 -18.34 -16.62 -6.79
C ASN A 85 -17.13 -16.17 -5.97
N ALA A 86 -17.32 -15.24 -5.04
CA ALA A 86 -16.26 -14.75 -4.20
C ALA A 86 -15.66 -15.89 -3.35
N ARG A 87 -14.34 -16.07 -3.45
CA ARG A 87 -13.55 -17.00 -2.64
C ARG A 87 -12.53 -16.19 -1.86
N ILE A 88 -12.74 -16.08 -0.56
CA ILE A 88 -11.99 -15.14 0.27
C ILE A 88 -11.13 -15.90 1.30
N ALA A 89 -9.84 -15.60 1.31
CA ALA A 89 -8.92 -16.01 2.35
C ALA A 89 -8.85 -14.93 3.43
N VAL A 90 -9.21 -15.26 4.66
CA VAL A 90 -9.02 -14.41 5.85
C VAL A 90 -7.68 -14.79 6.49
N LEU A 91 -6.79 -13.83 6.63
CA LEU A 91 -5.37 -13.99 6.98
C LEU A 91 -5.11 -13.31 8.35
N PRO A 92 -5.20 -14.05 9.48
CA PRO A 92 -5.23 -13.48 10.82
C PRO A 92 -3.85 -13.29 11.47
N MET A 93 -2.74 -13.53 10.78
CA MET A 93 -1.40 -13.63 11.36
C MET A 93 -0.87 -12.35 12.04
N ALA A 94 -1.59 -11.24 11.98
CA ALA A 94 -1.29 -10.04 12.75
C ALA A 94 -1.58 -10.20 14.25
N SER A 95 -2.60 -10.99 14.60
CA SER A 95 -3.02 -11.23 16.00
C SER A 95 -2.34 -12.47 16.59
N SER A 96 -2.17 -12.47 17.90
CA SER A 96 -1.81 -13.67 18.68
C SER A 96 -3.03 -14.44 19.19
N GLN A 97 -4.23 -13.82 19.12
CA GLN A 97 -5.52 -14.40 19.53
C GLN A 97 -6.46 -14.45 18.32
N SER A 98 -5.97 -15.02 17.23
CA SER A 98 -6.49 -14.81 15.88
C SER A 98 -7.78 -15.55 15.52
N ASP A 99 -8.14 -16.60 16.28
CA ASP A 99 -9.14 -17.56 15.77
C ASP A 99 -10.56 -17.02 15.84
N GLU A 100 -10.98 -16.38 16.94
CA GLU A 100 -12.35 -15.93 17.12
C GLU A 100 -12.69 -14.74 16.23
N GLU A 101 -11.85 -13.71 16.21
CA GLU A 101 -12.01 -12.54 15.33
C GLU A 101 -11.99 -12.93 13.84
N ALA A 102 -11.11 -13.85 13.45
CA ALA A 102 -11.03 -14.32 12.07
C ALA A 102 -12.27 -15.10 11.66
N GLN A 103 -12.83 -15.93 12.57
CA GLN A 103 -14.07 -16.66 12.33
C GLN A 103 -15.30 -15.73 12.27
N GLU A 104 -15.28 -14.61 13.00
CA GLU A 104 -16.32 -13.58 12.88
C GLU A 104 -16.30 -12.96 11.49
N VAL A 105 -15.14 -12.53 11.01
CA VAL A 105 -14.98 -12.01 9.64
C VAL A 105 -15.44 -13.04 8.60
N VAL A 106 -15.13 -14.32 8.78
CA VAL A 106 -15.60 -15.40 7.89
C VAL A 106 -17.13 -15.45 7.89
N ARG A 107 -17.78 -15.49 9.06
CA ARG A 107 -19.24 -15.53 9.17
C ARG A 107 -19.90 -14.32 8.49
N ASP A 108 -19.35 -13.12 8.69
CA ASP A 108 -19.87 -11.90 8.06
C ASP A 108 -19.83 -11.98 6.55
N LEU A 109 -18.69 -12.40 6.00
CA LEU A 109 -18.50 -12.53 4.54
C LEU A 109 -19.37 -13.66 3.95
N GLU A 110 -19.56 -14.77 4.68
CA GLU A 110 -20.47 -15.85 4.29
C GLU A 110 -21.92 -15.41 4.34
N GLY A 111 -22.30 -14.59 5.33
CA GLY A 111 -23.62 -13.95 5.41
C GLY A 111 -23.93 -13.07 4.20
N LEU A 112 -22.91 -12.59 3.49
CA LEU A 112 -23.00 -11.84 2.23
C LEU A 112 -22.93 -12.73 0.97
N GLY A 113 -22.94 -14.05 1.15
CA GLY A 113 -22.91 -15.03 0.05
C GLY A 113 -21.52 -15.37 -0.48
N ALA A 114 -20.46 -14.94 0.15
CA ALA A 114 -19.10 -15.35 -0.22
C ALA A 114 -18.77 -16.75 0.32
N ARG A 115 -17.76 -17.39 -0.26
CA ARG A 115 -17.09 -18.56 0.32
C ARG A 115 -15.83 -18.07 0.99
N ALA A 116 -15.85 -17.93 2.30
CA ALA A 116 -14.73 -17.44 3.07
C ALA A 116 -14.13 -18.54 3.95
N GLN A 117 -12.84 -18.48 4.20
CA GLN A 117 -12.18 -19.35 5.16
C GLN A 117 -10.94 -18.70 5.76
N VAL A 118 -10.61 -19.08 6.98
CA VAL A 118 -9.36 -18.71 7.62
C VAL A 118 -8.22 -19.47 6.94
N VAL A 119 -7.16 -18.74 6.56
CA VAL A 119 -5.93 -19.29 6.02
C VAL A 119 -4.76 -18.83 6.89
N GLU A 120 -4.34 -19.69 7.80
CA GLU A 120 -3.17 -19.44 8.62
C GLU A 120 -1.90 -19.92 7.90
N ILE A 121 -0.91 -19.02 7.77
CA ILE A 121 0.39 -19.33 7.16
C ILE A 121 1.43 -19.31 8.27
N ARG A 122 2.00 -20.47 8.56
CA ARG A 122 3.06 -20.62 9.59
C ARG A 122 4.43 -20.24 9.03
N PRO A 123 5.37 -19.78 9.87
CA PRO A 123 6.73 -19.43 9.43
C PRO A 123 7.44 -20.54 8.63
N THR A 124 7.15 -21.80 8.93
CA THR A 124 7.70 -22.97 8.21
C THR A 124 7.14 -23.12 6.79
N ASP A 125 5.99 -22.55 6.51
CA ASP A 125 5.19 -22.83 5.32
C ASP A 125 5.17 -21.66 4.32
N VAL A 126 5.71 -20.50 4.69
CA VAL A 126 5.69 -19.26 3.87
C VAL A 126 6.28 -19.41 2.47
N ASN A 127 7.18 -20.38 2.29
CA ASN A 127 7.80 -20.70 1.01
C ASN A 127 7.31 -22.03 0.41
N SER A 128 6.30 -22.66 1.02
CA SER A 128 5.70 -23.89 0.53
C SER A 128 5.00 -23.70 -0.81
N THR A 129 5.26 -24.56 -1.76
CA THR A 129 4.55 -24.59 -3.05
C THR A 129 3.07 -24.93 -2.84
N ALA A 130 2.74 -25.80 -1.88
CA ALA A 130 1.35 -26.17 -1.58
C ALA A 130 0.55 -24.99 -1.03
N VAL A 131 1.15 -24.15 -0.16
CA VAL A 131 0.54 -22.91 0.32
C VAL A 131 0.32 -21.94 -0.84
N ALA A 132 1.31 -21.71 -1.69
CA ALA A 132 1.16 -20.83 -2.86
C ALA A 132 0.02 -21.30 -3.78
N GLN A 133 -0.04 -22.60 -4.11
CA GLN A 133 -1.11 -23.18 -4.92
C GLN A 133 -2.50 -23.07 -4.26
N THR A 134 -2.55 -23.11 -2.93
CA THR A 134 -3.80 -22.88 -2.19
C THR A 134 -4.24 -21.43 -2.33
N LEU A 135 -3.32 -20.48 -2.17
CA LEU A 135 -3.60 -19.04 -2.32
C LEU A 135 -4.05 -18.66 -3.74
N GLU A 136 -3.60 -19.36 -4.76
CA GLU A 136 -4.01 -19.12 -6.15
C GLU A 136 -5.53 -19.35 -6.40
N LYS A 137 -6.21 -20.08 -5.52
CA LYS A 137 -7.64 -20.41 -5.65
C LYS A 137 -8.57 -19.27 -5.19
N PHE A 138 -8.04 -18.25 -4.50
CA PHE A 138 -8.84 -17.17 -3.94
C PHE A 138 -8.94 -15.99 -4.90
N SER A 139 -10.08 -15.30 -4.83
CA SER A 139 -10.37 -14.05 -5.54
C SER A 139 -10.35 -12.83 -4.62
N GLY A 140 -10.27 -13.05 -3.30
CA GLY A 140 -10.16 -12.02 -2.28
C GLY A 140 -9.23 -12.45 -1.15
N PHE A 141 -8.49 -11.49 -0.59
CA PHE A 141 -7.58 -11.68 0.54
C PHE A 141 -7.85 -10.60 1.57
N TRP A 142 -8.16 -11.01 2.81
CA TRP A 142 -8.45 -10.10 3.91
C TRP A 142 -7.43 -10.28 5.02
N PHE A 143 -6.65 -9.23 5.30
CA PHE A 143 -5.69 -9.21 6.39
C PHE A 143 -6.32 -8.58 7.63
N SER A 144 -6.38 -9.34 8.73
CA SER A 144 -6.97 -8.90 10.01
C SER A 144 -6.12 -7.86 10.74
N GLY A 145 -6.68 -7.28 11.79
CA GLY A 145 -6.00 -6.38 12.70
C GLY A 145 -4.96 -7.06 13.59
N GLY A 146 -4.21 -6.26 14.35
CA GLY A 146 -3.17 -6.69 15.28
C GLY A 146 -1.85 -5.91 15.11
N ASP A 147 -0.71 -6.60 15.03
CA ASP A 147 0.61 -5.99 14.80
C ASP A 147 1.06 -6.17 13.35
N GLN A 148 1.14 -5.08 12.61
CA GLN A 148 1.59 -5.07 11.22
C GLN A 148 3.04 -5.53 11.04
N SER A 149 3.86 -5.42 12.07
CA SER A 149 5.24 -5.91 12.03
C SER A 149 5.31 -7.44 11.96
N ARG A 150 4.33 -8.13 12.56
CA ARG A 150 4.22 -9.59 12.47
C ARG A 150 3.90 -10.01 11.04
N LEU A 151 2.93 -9.35 10.38
CA LEU A 151 2.59 -9.61 8.98
C LEU A 151 3.78 -9.35 8.06
N SER A 152 4.44 -8.21 8.23
CA SER A 152 5.59 -7.85 7.41
C SER A 152 6.74 -8.84 7.58
N SER A 153 7.14 -9.13 8.83
CA SER A 153 8.24 -10.07 9.11
C SER A 153 7.95 -11.49 8.64
N LEU A 154 6.67 -11.90 8.65
CA LEU A 154 6.28 -13.23 8.21
C LEU A 154 6.26 -13.36 6.69
N LEU A 155 5.72 -12.37 5.96
CA LEU A 155 5.32 -12.55 4.56
C LEU A 155 6.20 -11.81 3.56
N VAL A 156 6.86 -10.69 3.93
CA VAL A 156 7.67 -9.93 2.95
C VAL A 156 8.80 -10.78 2.39
N GLY A 157 8.89 -10.83 1.06
CA GLY A 157 9.92 -11.59 0.35
C GLY A 157 9.64 -13.10 0.21
N THR A 158 8.47 -13.57 0.65
CA THR A 158 8.12 -15.01 0.61
C THR A 158 7.33 -15.40 -0.64
N ARG A 159 7.30 -16.70 -0.92
CA ARG A 159 6.48 -17.26 -2.00
C ARG A 159 4.98 -17.09 -1.75
N ALA A 160 4.54 -17.14 -0.50
CA ALA A 160 3.14 -16.91 -0.14
C ALA A 160 2.69 -15.49 -0.54
N LEU A 161 3.47 -14.45 -0.20
CA LEU A 161 3.14 -13.08 -0.62
C LEU A 161 3.20 -12.92 -2.13
N GLN A 162 4.16 -13.53 -2.81
CA GLN A 162 4.25 -13.49 -4.28
C GLN A 162 3.02 -14.11 -4.95
N ALA A 163 2.45 -15.18 -4.39
CA ALA A 163 1.20 -15.78 -4.88
C ALA A 163 0.01 -14.80 -4.74
N ILE A 164 -0.10 -14.13 -3.60
CA ILE A 164 -1.13 -13.11 -3.37
C ILE A 164 -0.93 -11.92 -4.33
N GLU A 165 0.31 -11.45 -4.51
CA GLU A 165 0.63 -10.39 -5.48
C GLU A 165 0.25 -10.79 -6.91
N ALA A 166 0.53 -12.03 -7.33
CA ALA A 166 0.17 -12.53 -8.65
C ALA A 166 -1.36 -12.54 -8.83
N ARG A 167 -2.12 -12.93 -7.80
CA ARG A 167 -3.58 -12.88 -7.81
C ARG A 167 -4.12 -11.45 -7.89
N TYR A 168 -3.52 -10.53 -7.14
CA TYR A 168 -3.85 -9.10 -7.21
C TYR A 168 -3.59 -8.52 -8.60
N GLN A 169 -2.45 -8.85 -9.21
CA GLN A 169 -2.16 -8.45 -10.60
C GLN A 169 -3.18 -9.02 -11.60
N ALA A 170 -3.75 -10.19 -11.31
CA ALA A 170 -4.75 -10.87 -12.12
C ALA A 170 -6.20 -10.47 -11.83
N GLY A 171 -6.44 -9.52 -10.92
CA GLY A 171 -7.79 -8.99 -10.66
C GLY A 171 -8.38 -9.32 -9.29
N ALA A 172 -7.70 -10.10 -8.43
CA ALA A 172 -8.19 -10.34 -7.08
C ALA A 172 -8.20 -9.05 -6.26
N VAL A 173 -9.16 -8.94 -5.32
CA VAL A 173 -9.17 -7.85 -4.33
C VAL A 173 -8.28 -8.21 -3.15
N VAL A 174 -7.51 -7.24 -2.68
CA VAL A 174 -6.76 -7.34 -1.42
C VAL A 174 -7.29 -6.30 -0.46
N GLY A 175 -7.64 -6.70 0.73
CA GLY A 175 -8.15 -5.81 1.77
C GLY A 175 -7.55 -6.12 3.13
N GLY A 176 -7.81 -5.25 4.08
CA GLY A 176 -7.43 -5.46 5.46
C GLY A 176 -7.77 -4.27 6.33
N THR A 177 -7.84 -4.53 7.62
CA THR A 177 -8.20 -3.56 8.64
C THR A 177 -7.05 -3.32 9.60
N SER A 178 -6.93 -2.10 10.13
CA SER A 178 -5.93 -1.74 11.16
C SER A 178 -4.50 -2.13 10.76
N ALA A 179 -3.89 -3.15 11.36
CA ALA A 179 -2.58 -3.67 10.97
C ALA A 179 -2.56 -4.14 9.51
N GLY A 180 -3.64 -4.82 9.06
CA GLY A 180 -3.83 -5.22 7.68
C GLY A 180 -3.91 -4.05 6.70
N ALA A 181 -4.39 -2.88 7.13
CA ALA A 181 -4.35 -1.64 6.35
C ALA A 181 -2.93 -1.07 6.24
N SER A 182 -2.22 -0.95 7.36
CA SER A 182 -0.87 -0.39 7.39
C SER A 182 0.10 -1.15 6.48
N VAL A 183 0.03 -2.48 6.51
CA VAL A 183 0.95 -3.34 5.76
C VAL A 183 0.78 -3.26 4.24
N MET A 184 -0.34 -2.70 3.72
CA MET A 184 -0.56 -2.51 2.28
C MET A 184 0.46 -1.56 1.65
N SER A 185 0.97 -0.59 2.42
CA SER A 185 1.99 0.35 1.96
C SER A 185 3.30 -0.38 1.63
N ARG A 186 4.07 0.17 0.70
CA ARG A 186 5.43 -0.29 0.46
C ARG A 186 6.37 0.07 1.62
N LEU A 187 6.18 1.26 2.17
CA LEU A 187 6.84 1.75 3.36
C LEU A 187 5.74 2.00 4.40
N MET A 188 5.73 1.22 5.48
CA MET A 188 4.68 1.26 6.48
C MET A 188 5.18 1.83 7.81
N LEU A 189 4.28 2.50 8.52
CA LEU A 189 4.45 2.85 9.93
C LEU A 189 4.32 1.58 10.79
N THR A 190 5.35 1.24 11.56
CA THR A 190 5.30 0.09 12.48
C THR A 190 4.50 0.37 13.75
N GLY A 191 4.24 1.63 14.03
CA GLY A 191 3.66 2.09 15.30
C GLY A 191 4.71 2.31 16.40
N LYS A 192 5.94 1.87 16.20
CA LYS A 192 7.04 2.03 17.16
C LYS A 192 7.75 3.37 16.97
N TRP A 193 8.35 3.84 18.06
CA TRP A 193 9.26 4.99 18.02
C TRP A 193 10.64 4.55 17.52
N ARG A 194 11.25 5.38 16.70
CA ARG A 194 12.62 5.17 16.25
C ARG A 194 13.64 5.41 17.37
N THR A 195 13.32 6.34 18.26
CA THR A 195 14.09 6.63 19.47
C THR A 195 13.17 6.42 20.66
N PRO A 196 13.58 5.68 21.70
CA PRO A 196 12.77 5.53 22.90
C PRO A 196 12.38 6.90 23.47
N ARG A 197 11.11 7.13 23.71
CA ARG A 197 10.55 8.33 24.32
C ARG A 197 9.64 7.94 25.47
N ASN A 198 9.41 8.88 26.36
CA ASN A 198 8.81 8.59 27.67
C ASN A 198 7.28 8.49 27.66
N SER A 199 6.58 8.90 26.59
CA SER A 199 5.11 8.81 26.54
C SER A 199 4.52 8.94 25.14
N ASP A 200 3.33 8.37 24.95
CA ASP A 200 2.49 8.55 23.75
C ASP A 200 1.98 10.01 23.63
N GLU A 201 1.97 10.77 24.71
CA GLU A 201 1.62 12.20 24.71
C GLU A 201 2.57 13.03 23.83
N GLU A 202 3.85 12.68 23.80
CA GLU A 202 4.82 13.35 22.91
C GLU A 202 4.47 13.19 21.43
N GLU A 203 3.79 12.12 21.03
CA GLU A 203 3.33 11.91 19.67
C GLU A 203 2.24 12.91 19.27
N GLN A 204 1.38 13.26 20.20
CA GLN A 204 0.25 14.16 19.97
C GLN A 204 0.68 15.62 19.87
N VAL A 205 1.81 15.99 20.48
CA VAL A 205 2.25 17.40 20.55
C VAL A 205 3.43 17.72 19.63
N ASN A 206 4.12 16.73 19.09
CA ASN A 206 5.33 16.94 18.29
C ASN A 206 5.18 16.49 16.83
N ILE A 207 5.72 17.30 15.94
CA ILE A 207 6.03 16.93 14.55
C ILE A 207 7.55 16.96 14.44
N ALA A 208 8.17 15.80 14.26
CA ALA A 208 9.63 15.67 14.24
C ALA A 208 10.07 14.70 13.15
N ARG A 209 11.17 15.02 12.49
CA ARG A 209 11.76 14.13 11.47
C ARG A 209 12.35 12.88 12.14
N GLY A 210 12.20 11.74 11.47
CA GLY A 210 12.67 10.46 11.98
C GLY A 210 11.99 10.01 13.28
N MET A 211 10.82 10.54 13.60
CA MET A 211 10.08 10.25 14.82
C MET A 211 9.69 8.79 14.92
N LYS A 212 9.12 8.26 13.85
CA LYS A 212 8.55 6.90 13.84
C LYS A 212 9.42 5.91 13.06
N GLU A 213 9.36 4.67 13.50
CA GLU A 213 9.96 3.58 12.77
C GLU A 213 9.10 3.26 11.53
N LEU A 214 9.78 3.19 10.40
CA LEU A 214 9.22 2.74 9.13
C LEU A 214 9.87 1.43 8.74
N ALA A 215 9.08 0.51 8.23
CA ALA A 215 9.52 -0.80 7.78
C ALA A 215 8.94 -1.15 6.39
N PRO A 216 9.51 -2.12 5.68
CA PRO A 216 8.90 -2.65 4.48
C PRO A 216 7.50 -3.20 4.78
N GLY A 217 6.49 -2.81 4.00
CA GLY A 217 5.19 -3.46 3.95
C GLY A 217 5.07 -4.33 2.69
N PHE A 218 3.87 -4.75 2.36
CA PHE A 218 3.61 -5.65 1.22
C PHE A 218 3.82 -4.98 -0.14
N GLY A 219 3.70 -3.67 -0.21
CA GLY A 219 3.95 -2.93 -1.46
C GLY A 219 2.81 -2.97 -2.47
N PHE A 220 1.61 -3.38 -2.08
CA PHE A 220 0.42 -3.22 -2.92
C PHE A 220 0.12 -1.73 -3.16
N PHE A 221 0.27 -0.91 -2.14
CA PHE A 221 0.06 0.53 -2.19
C PHE A 221 1.40 1.29 -2.21
N LYS A 222 1.98 1.45 -3.41
CA LYS A 222 3.37 1.92 -3.59
C LYS A 222 3.56 3.43 -3.37
N GLY A 223 2.55 4.22 -3.65
CA GLY A 223 2.64 5.70 -3.67
C GLY A 223 2.29 6.39 -2.36
N ALA A 224 1.94 5.63 -1.32
CA ALA A 224 1.43 6.20 -0.08
C ALA A 224 1.94 5.48 1.18
N ILE A 225 1.90 6.22 2.29
CA ILE A 225 2.06 5.71 3.66
C ILE A 225 0.66 5.75 4.28
N VAL A 226 0.15 4.59 4.70
CA VAL A 226 -1.14 4.46 5.37
C VAL A 226 -0.97 4.55 6.88
N ASP A 227 -1.83 5.34 7.50
CA ASP A 227 -2.06 5.34 8.93
C ASP A 227 -3.56 5.09 9.23
N GLN A 228 -3.84 4.34 10.25
CA GLN A 228 -5.16 3.82 10.58
C GLN A 228 -5.59 4.26 11.99
N HIS A 229 -6.87 4.06 12.38
CA HIS A 229 -7.49 4.62 13.60
C HIS A 229 -7.16 6.11 13.74
N PHE A 230 -7.21 6.83 12.62
CA PHE A 230 -6.46 8.06 12.45
C PHE A 230 -6.92 9.17 13.37
N MET A 231 -8.23 9.45 13.38
CA MET A 231 -8.82 10.47 14.25
C MET A 231 -8.95 9.95 15.68
N HIS A 232 -9.42 8.71 15.85
CA HIS A 232 -9.64 8.11 17.16
C HIS A 232 -8.38 8.10 18.04
N ARG A 233 -7.20 8.02 17.41
CA ARG A 233 -5.91 8.00 18.12
C ARG A 233 -5.07 9.24 17.87
N ALA A 234 -5.67 10.35 17.37
CA ALA A 234 -5.02 11.64 17.13
C ALA A 234 -3.69 11.55 16.35
N ARG A 235 -3.63 10.73 15.30
CA ARG A 235 -2.39 10.32 14.62
C ARG A 235 -1.85 11.31 13.58
N TYR A 236 -2.34 12.55 13.57
CA TYR A 236 -1.92 13.58 12.63
C TYR A 236 -0.40 13.81 12.62
N ASN A 237 0.16 14.05 13.79
CA ASN A 237 1.56 14.48 13.89
C ASN A 237 2.53 13.39 13.44
N ARG A 238 2.23 12.12 13.73
CA ARG A 238 3.09 11.02 13.29
C ARG A 238 3.03 10.80 11.78
N LEU A 239 1.85 10.94 11.16
CA LEU A 239 1.73 10.81 9.71
C LEU A 239 2.37 12.00 8.99
N ILE A 240 2.17 13.23 9.49
CA ILE A 240 2.85 14.42 8.96
C ILE A 240 4.36 14.24 9.07
N SER A 241 4.88 13.77 10.22
CA SER A 241 6.30 13.51 10.40
C SER A 241 6.85 12.53 9.37
N ALA A 242 6.14 11.41 9.13
CA ALA A 242 6.53 10.41 8.14
C ALA A 242 6.50 10.97 6.70
N VAL A 243 5.52 11.83 6.39
CA VAL A 243 5.41 12.47 5.07
C VAL A 243 6.50 13.53 4.86
N LEU A 244 6.91 14.25 5.91
CA LEU A 244 8.03 15.19 5.84
C LEU A 244 9.38 14.48 5.65
N ASP A 245 9.52 13.27 6.17
CA ASP A 245 10.69 12.42 5.91
C ASP A 245 10.69 11.84 4.48
N HIS A 246 9.50 11.64 3.90
CA HIS A 246 9.29 11.03 2.59
C HIS A 246 8.33 11.85 1.72
N PRO A 247 8.69 13.10 1.35
CA PRO A 247 7.76 14.04 0.70
C PRO A 247 7.28 13.60 -0.69
N GLN A 248 7.95 12.62 -1.31
CA GLN A 248 7.51 12.00 -2.55
C GLN A 248 6.27 11.10 -2.37
N LEU A 249 6.03 10.56 -1.15
CA LEU A 249 4.89 9.73 -0.83
C LEU A 249 3.70 10.59 -0.36
N ILE A 250 2.52 10.04 -0.52
CA ILE A 250 1.27 10.63 0.00
C ILE A 250 1.00 10.00 1.37
N GLY A 251 0.73 10.82 2.39
CA GLY A 251 0.22 10.34 3.66
C GLY A 251 -1.30 10.12 3.57
N VAL A 252 -1.78 8.96 4.01
CA VAL A 252 -3.20 8.61 4.01
C VAL A 252 -3.61 8.18 5.41
N GLY A 253 -4.36 9.05 6.08
CA GLY A 253 -4.96 8.76 7.39
C GLY A 253 -6.39 8.30 7.20
N ILE A 254 -6.71 7.08 7.61
CA ILE A 254 -8.03 6.46 7.48
C ILE A 254 -8.64 6.31 8.87
N ASP A 255 -9.85 6.86 9.05
CA ASP A 255 -10.58 6.74 10.31
C ASP A 255 -11.13 5.33 10.53
N GLU A 256 -11.51 5.02 11.76
CA GLU A 256 -12.29 3.83 12.07
C GLU A 256 -13.58 3.82 11.25
N GLU A 257 -14.16 2.65 11.01
CA GLU A 257 -15.40 2.46 10.23
C GLU A 257 -15.36 3.12 8.84
N THR A 258 -14.16 3.32 8.30
CA THR A 258 -13.93 3.99 7.03
C THR A 258 -12.89 3.23 6.21
N ALA A 259 -13.08 3.20 4.91
CA ALA A 259 -12.18 2.53 3.98
C ALA A 259 -11.73 3.43 2.84
N LEU A 260 -10.51 3.22 2.36
CA LEU A 260 -10.05 3.71 1.09
C LEU A 260 -10.04 2.58 0.07
N LEU A 261 -10.85 2.69 -0.96
CA LEU A 261 -10.81 1.83 -2.13
C LEU A 261 -9.84 2.39 -3.15
N VAL A 262 -8.72 1.70 -3.36
CA VAL A 262 -7.79 1.98 -4.46
C VAL A 262 -8.22 1.13 -5.64
N ARG A 263 -8.79 1.76 -6.64
CA ARG A 263 -9.38 1.11 -7.81
C ARG A 263 -8.31 0.69 -8.82
N ALA A 264 -8.59 -0.33 -9.60
CA ALA A 264 -7.71 -0.81 -10.67
C ALA A 264 -7.37 0.28 -11.70
N ASP A 265 -8.27 1.24 -11.95
CA ASP A 265 -8.04 2.41 -12.79
C ASP A 265 -7.10 3.44 -12.16
N GLY A 266 -6.77 3.27 -10.88
CA GLY A 266 -5.87 4.10 -10.09
C GLY A 266 -6.53 5.26 -9.36
N GLN A 267 -7.84 5.44 -9.45
CA GLN A 267 -8.57 6.37 -8.59
C GLN A 267 -8.70 5.82 -7.18
N TRP A 268 -8.81 6.71 -6.20
CA TRP A 268 -9.08 6.40 -4.81
C TRP A 268 -10.47 6.89 -4.45
N GLU A 269 -11.26 6.05 -3.83
CA GLU A 269 -12.64 6.30 -3.44
C GLU A 269 -12.79 6.06 -1.93
N VAL A 270 -13.46 6.96 -1.23
CA VAL A 270 -13.74 6.80 0.21
C VAL A 270 -15.08 6.13 0.41
N LEU A 271 -15.11 5.12 1.28
CA LEU A 271 -16.31 4.37 1.67
C LEU A 271 -16.43 4.37 3.20
N GLY A 272 -17.66 4.29 3.72
CA GLY A 272 -17.92 4.13 5.16
C GLY A 272 -18.30 5.43 5.85
N ASN A 273 -18.18 5.49 7.18
CA ASN A 273 -18.93 6.43 8.00
C ASN A 273 -18.21 7.76 8.25
N TYR A 274 -16.88 7.81 8.13
CA TYR A 274 -16.09 8.98 8.52
C TYR A 274 -15.21 9.48 7.37
N TYR A 275 -13.95 9.83 7.65
CA TYR A 275 -13.13 10.56 6.70
C TYR A 275 -11.82 9.84 6.38
N VAL A 276 -11.35 10.06 5.17
CA VAL A 276 -9.95 9.88 4.82
C VAL A 276 -9.27 11.25 4.69
N LYS A 277 -8.13 11.42 5.36
CA LYS A 277 -7.29 12.61 5.26
C LYS A 277 -6.04 12.28 4.43
N ILE A 278 -5.77 13.12 3.45
CA ILE A 278 -4.65 12.95 2.54
C ILE A 278 -3.66 14.10 2.73
N PHE A 279 -2.39 13.79 2.97
CA PHE A 279 -1.31 14.75 3.15
C PHE A 279 -0.33 14.66 1.99
N ASP A 280 -0.09 15.77 1.31
CA ASP A 280 0.88 15.89 0.21
C ASP A 280 1.92 16.96 0.54
N ALA A 281 3.14 16.55 0.86
CA ALA A 281 4.27 17.44 1.10
C ALA A 281 5.23 17.57 -0.09
N ARG A 282 4.90 17.03 -1.26
CA ARG A 282 5.81 17.04 -2.43
C ARG A 282 6.24 18.46 -2.85
N ARG A 283 5.40 19.45 -2.60
CA ARG A 283 5.65 20.86 -2.90
C ARG A 283 5.86 21.71 -1.65
N ALA A 284 5.88 21.09 -0.48
CA ALA A 284 6.09 21.78 0.77
C ALA A 284 7.53 22.34 0.83
N GLN A 285 7.65 23.48 1.48
CA GLN A 285 8.96 24.03 1.85
C GLN A 285 9.40 23.36 3.15
N ILE A 286 10.39 22.48 3.08
CA ILE A 286 10.88 21.72 4.23
C ILE A 286 12.26 22.24 4.58
N VAL A 287 12.44 22.72 5.82
CA VAL A 287 13.73 23.19 6.33
C VAL A 287 14.46 22.02 6.98
N ASP A 288 15.64 21.69 6.47
CA ASP A 288 16.51 20.65 7.00
C ASP A 288 17.64 21.26 7.84
N ASP A 289 17.31 21.73 9.04
CA ASP A 289 18.25 22.34 9.96
C ASP A 289 18.74 21.38 11.06
N ARG A 290 18.42 20.10 10.94
CA ARG A 290 18.73 19.04 11.92
C ARG A 290 18.21 19.31 13.36
N GLY A 291 17.29 20.26 13.50
CA GLY A 291 16.62 20.53 14.76
C GLY A 291 15.68 19.37 15.16
N PRO A 292 15.32 19.30 16.46
CA PRO A 292 14.45 18.23 16.98
C PRO A 292 13.02 18.33 16.46
N MET A 293 12.58 19.51 16.03
CA MET A 293 11.23 19.75 15.51
C MET A 293 11.28 20.01 14.01
N ALA A 294 10.31 19.45 13.30
CA ALA A 294 10.18 19.68 11.87
C ALA A 294 9.71 21.11 11.59
N LYS A 295 10.27 21.73 10.55
CA LYS A 295 9.87 23.05 10.05
C LYS A 295 9.43 22.87 8.61
N ALA A 296 8.16 23.11 8.32
CA ALA A 296 7.62 23.00 6.98
C ALA A 296 6.47 23.99 6.76
N ALA A 297 6.32 24.42 5.51
CA ALA A 297 5.20 25.22 5.04
C ALA A 297 4.57 24.58 3.80
N ASP A 298 3.32 24.96 3.48
CA ASP A 298 2.61 24.53 2.26
C ASP A 298 2.38 23.01 2.13
N ILE A 299 2.21 22.32 3.27
CA ILE A 299 1.72 20.94 3.26
C ILE A 299 0.25 20.98 2.85
N ARG A 300 -0.08 20.34 1.73
CA ARG A 300 -1.46 20.25 1.29
C ARG A 300 -2.18 19.13 2.01
N MET A 301 -3.34 19.44 2.59
CA MET A 301 -4.23 18.46 3.19
C MET A 301 -5.56 18.42 2.44
N HIS A 302 -6.08 17.21 2.22
CA HIS A 302 -7.44 16.99 1.74
C HIS A 302 -8.22 16.20 2.78
N VAL A 303 -9.51 16.50 2.92
CA VAL A 303 -10.44 15.80 3.82
C VAL A 303 -11.57 15.27 2.96
N LEU A 304 -11.69 13.96 2.88
CA LEU A 304 -12.65 13.30 2.01
C LEU A 304 -13.64 12.48 2.85
N PRO A 305 -14.94 12.79 2.79
CA PRO A 305 -16.00 11.93 3.31
C PRO A 305 -16.30 10.79 2.35
N GLU A 306 -17.29 9.97 2.68
CA GLU A 306 -17.84 8.95 1.79
C GLU A 306 -18.15 9.50 0.40
N GLY A 307 -17.86 8.76 -0.65
CA GLY A 307 -18.01 9.14 -2.05
C GLY A 307 -16.94 10.13 -2.55
N GLY A 308 -16.06 10.62 -1.68
CA GLY A 308 -14.95 11.48 -2.08
C GLY A 308 -13.96 10.72 -2.97
N LEU A 309 -13.59 11.32 -4.10
CA LEU A 309 -12.65 10.74 -5.06
C LEU A 309 -11.33 11.51 -5.04
N PHE A 310 -10.22 10.80 -5.15
CA PHE A 310 -8.89 11.38 -5.28
C PHE A 310 -8.14 10.78 -6.46
N ASP A 311 -7.67 11.63 -7.36
CA ASP A 311 -6.74 11.25 -8.43
C ASP A 311 -5.28 11.43 -7.94
N PRO A 312 -4.56 10.35 -7.64
CA PRO A 312 -3.19 10.44 -7.12
C PRO A 312 -2.17 10.93 -8.15
N ARG A 313 -2.47 10.86 -9.46
CA ARG A 313 -1.58 11.36 -10.51
C ARG A 313 -1.64 12.86 -10.59
N ARG A 314 -2.87 13.41 -10.57
CA ARG A 314 -3.13 14.85 -10.58
C ARG A 314 -3.01 15.45 -9.18
N ARG A 315 -3.08 14.60 -8.13
CA ARG A 315 -3.16 14.97 -6.72
C ARG A 315 -4.31 15.95 -6.47
N ARG A 316 -5.48 15.60 -6.96
CA ARG A 316 -6.70 16.40 -6.88
C ARG A 316 -7.85 15.58 -6.35
N VAL A 317 -8.70 16.26 -5.60
CA VAL A 317 -9.97 15.74 -5.11
C VAL A 317 -11.06 16.09 -6.13
N GLU A 318 -11.97 15.15 -6.33
CA GLU A 318 -13.23 15.35 -7.04
C GLU A 318 -14.34 14.97 -6.06
N PHE A 319 -15.25 15.91 -5.79
CA PHE A 319 -16.48 15.64 -5.05
C PHE A 319 -17.57 15.39 -6.07
N GLN A 320 -18.32 14.31 -5.90
CA GLN A 320 -19.57 14.14 -6.63
C GLN A 320 -20.53 15.22 -6.17
N GLU A 321 -21.14 15.94 -7.10
CA GLU A 321 -22.20 16.90 -6.76
C GLU A 321 -23.34 16.10 -6.11
N VAL A 322 -23.52 16.30 -4.81
CA VAL A 322 -24.70 15.81 -4.11
C VAL A 322 -25.82 16.75 -4.51
N ASN A 323 -26.68 16.32 -5.42
CA ASN A 323 -27.96 16.99 -5.61
C ASN A 323 -28.74 16.86 -4.29
N ILE A 324 -28.63 17.88 -3.43
CA ILE A 324 -29.49 17.99 -2.25
C ILE A 324 -30.88 18.31 -2.80
N PRO A 325 -31.88 17.45 -2.52
CA PRO A 325 -33.24 17.65 -3.01
C PRO A 325 -33.90 18.92 -2.42
#